data_ef0f7339c25c3c400eebd81a7d1059a1
#
_entry.id   ef0f7339c25c3c400eebd81a7d1059a1
#
_cell.length_a   1.000
_cell.length_b   1.000
_cell.length_c   1.000
_cell.angle_alpha   90.00
_cell.angle_beta   90.00
_cell.angle_gamma   90.00
#
_symmetry.space_group_name_H-M   'P 1'
#
loop_
_entity.id
_entity.type
_entity.pdbx_description
1 polymer ?
#
loop_
_entity_poly.entity_id
_entity_poly.type
_entity_poly.pdbx_seq_one_letter_code
_entity_poly.pdbx_strand_id
1 'polypeptide(L)'
;TSVDADLLSDGKMTVKRMSGGEYSISGTLVGNLSLKHYFTYTGKVTTIDRHENKVETSNSPLTADIALNGWTQARLQDKGDSYYLQDESCRVVELYLAEDGISLADTWPAGNGRVLKVEFFVEWATDVTQGIPAGTYTVVARDKESYGIPRELLKPGNIASGYPNGFTYPGGTWYEKLQNGAMKEYARIDGGTMTVARDGDKHTLTIDFIDCDKEHPHHVRTTYSQDTPITVFSYRPQ
;
A
#
# COMPACT_ATOMS: atom_id res chain seq x y z
N THR A 1 -21.16 25.88 -13.95
CA THR A 1 -20.76 26.64 -12.75
C THR A 1 -19.92 25.76 -11.88
N SER A 2 -18.59 25.98 -11.91
CA SER A 2 -17.67 25.36 -10.96
C SER A 2 -18.03 25.88 -9.56
N VAL A 3 -18.29 24.97 -8.63
CA VAL A 3 -18.34 25.33 -7.23
C VAL A 3 -16.89 25.44 -6.78
N ASP A 4 -16.43 26.66 -6.54
CA ASP A 4 -15.13 26.87 -5.94
C ASP A 4 -15.18 26.28 -4.53
N ALA A 5 -14.49 25.17 -4.30
CA ALA A 5 -14.35 24.55 -3.00
C ALA A 5 -13.23 25.26 -2.26
N ASP A 6 -13.55 25.88 -1.12
CA ASP A 6 -12.54 26.44 -0.22
C ASP A 6 -12.01 25.32 0.69
N LEU A 7 -10.73 24.99 0.53
CA LEU A 7 -10.09 23.99 1.37
C LEU A 7 -9.90 24.54 2.78
N LEU A 8 -10.42 23.84 3.78
CA LEU A 8 -10.33 24.24 5.17
C LEU A 8 -8.91 23.95 5.70
N SER A 9 -8.29 24.97 6.28
CA SER A 9 -6.91 24.92 6.80
C SER A 9 -6.84 25.02 8.33
N ASP A 10 -7.89 25.53 8.99
CA ASP A 10 -7.94 25.68 10.45
C ASP A 10 -9.41 25.78 10.90
N GLY A 11 -9.64 25.75 12.21
CA GLY A 11 -10.96 25.98 12.78
C GLY A 11 -11.15 25.37 14.16
N LYS A 12 -12.30 25.70 14.75
CA LYS A 12 -12.77 25.12 16.01
C LYS A 12 -14.22 24.72 15.90
N MET A 13 -14.53 23.56 16.43
CA MET A 13 -15.88 23.04 16.52
C MET A 13 -16.21 22.68 17.96
N THR A 14 -17.40 23.05 18.40
CA THR A 14 -17.96 22.66 19.69
C THR A 14 -19.14 21.74 19.45
N VAL A 15 -19.13 20.57 20.06
CA VAL A 15 -20.21 19.59 19.99
C VAL A 15 -20.75 19.40 21.41
N LYS A 16 -22.07 19.64 21.59
CA LYS A 16 -22.75 19.43 22.85
C LYS A 16 -23.90 18.45 22.64
N ARG A 17 -23.90 17.36 23.37
CA ARG A 17 -25.05 16.42 23.42
C ARG A 17 -26.16 17.03 24.26
N MET A 18 -27.37 17.03 23.73
CA MET A 18 -28.56 17.54 24.37
C MET A 18 -29.48 16.39 24.84
N SER A 19 -30.52 16.71 25.58
CA SER A 19 -31.58 15.72 25.96
C SER A 19 -32.29 15.20 24.70
N GLY A 20 -32.76 13.95 24.74
CA GLY A 20 -33.49 13.36 23.62
C GLY A 20 -32.63 12.89 22.46
N GLY A 21 -31.32 12.80 22.62
CA GLY A 21 -30.39 12.32 21.57
C GLY A 21 -30.08 13.35 20.49
N GLU A 22 -30.36 14.60 20.75
CA GLU A 22 -30.01 15.72 19.89
C GLU A 22 -28.59 16.24 20.17
N TYR A 23 -28.03 16.94 19.20
CA TYR A 23 -26.73 17.59 19.29
C TYR A 23 -26.85 19.05 18.90
N SER A 24 -26.14 19.90 19.62
CA SER A 24 -25.85 21.27 19.22
C SER A 24 -24.40 21.32 18.76
N ILE A 25 -24.17 21.68 17.52
CA ILE A 25 -22.85 21.75 16.90
C ILE A 25 -22.66 23.18 16.40
N SER A 26 -21.57 23.83 16.77
CA SER A 26 -21.26 25.17 16.30
C SER A 26 -19.76 25.30 16.09
N GLY A 27 -19.35 26.14 15.17
CA GLY A 27 -17.93 26.32 14.94
C GLY A 27 -17.61 27.46 13.97
N THR A 28 -16.33 27.68 13.87
CA THR A 28 -15.71 28.54 12.86
C THR A 28 -14.64 27.75 12.16
N LEU A 29 -14.72 27.68 10.85
CA LEU A 29 -13.73 27.07 9.98
C LEU A 29 -13.02 28.17 9.18
N VAL A 30 -11.77 27.98 8.89
CA VAL A 30 -10.95 28.93 8.13
C VAL A 30 -10.50 28.24 6.85
N GLY A 31 -10.83 28.81 5.71
CA GLY A 31 -10.39 28.33 4.42
C GLY A 31 -8.98 28.84 4.05
N ASN A 32 -8.40 28.25 3.04
CA ASN A 32 -7.07 28.63 2.51
C ASN A 32 -6.98 30.09 2.06
N LEU A 33 -8.11 30.71 1.70
CA LEU A 33 -8.20 32.12 1.37
C LEU A 33 -8.39 33.01 2.60
N SER A 34 -8.19 32.49 3.82
CA SER A 34 -8.42 33.18 5.09
C SER A 34 -9.88 33.59 5.34
N LEU A 35 -10.82 33.07 4.56
CA LEU A 35 -12.24 33.27 4.78
C LEU A 35 -12.71 32.46 5.99
N LYS A 36 -13.54 33.09 6.82
CA LYS A 36 -14.12 32.43 7.98
C LYS A 36 -15.55 31.99 7.69
N HIS A 37 -15.79 30.71 7.87
CA HIS A 37 -17.10 30.10 7.73
C HIS A 37 -17.66 29.80 9.12
N TYR A 38 -18.81 30.39 9.44
CA TYR A 38 -19.50 30.16 10.70
C TYR A 38 -20.66 29.21 10.47
N PHE A 39 -20.81 28.23 11.30
CA PHE A 39 -21.93 27.30 11.19
C PHE A 39 -22.53 26.96 12.56
N THR A 40 -23.81 26.66 12.56
CA THR A 40 -24.54 26.10 13.69
C THR A 40 -25.46 25.00 13.20
N TYR A 41 -25.60 23.97 13.99
CA TYR A 41 -26.54 22.89 13.75
C TYR A 41 -27.17 22.49 15.08
N THR A 42 -28.49 22.25 15.11
CA THR A 42 -29.20 21.64 16.25
C THR A 42 -30.15 20.60 15.71
N GLY A 43 -30.03 19.38 16.20
CA GLY A 43 -30.89 18.27 15.78
C GLY A 43 -30.28 16.90 16.06
N LYS A 44 -30.96 15.88 15.57
CA LYS A 44 -30.49 14.49 15.67
C LYS A 44 -29.39 14.24 14.67
N VAL A 45 -28.29 13.65 15.13
CA VAL A 45 -27.22 13.17 14.27
C VAL A 45 -27.36 11.67 14.15
N THR A 46 -27.47 11.17 12.93
CA THR A 46 -27.40 9.73 12.68
C THR A 46 -25.93 9.33 12.71
N THR A 47 -25.55 8.57 13.72
CA THR A 47 -24.21 7.97 13.78
C THR A 47 -24.26 6.66 12.99
N ILE A 48 -23.38 6.55 12.02
CA ILE A 48 -23.09 5.27 11.37
C ILE A 48 -21.89 4.72 12.11
N ASP A 49 -22.12 3.70 12.94
CA ASP A 49 -21.00 2.95 13.49
C ASP A 49 -20.42 2.10 12.36
N ARG A 50 -19.24 2.49 11.91
CA ARG A 50 -18.51 1.73 10.90
C ARG A 50 -17.64 0.64 11.53
N HIS A 51 -17.56 0.57 12.86
CA HIS A 51 -16.75 -0.44 13.53
C HIS A 51 -17.45 -1.80 13.58
N GLU A 52 -18.77 -1.85 13.70
CA GLU A 52 -19.51 -3.11 13.84
C GLU A 52 -19.74 -3.87 12.51
N ASN A 53 -19.52 -3.23 11.36
CA ASN A 53 -19.83 -3.81 10.05
C ASN A 53 -18.62 -3.83 9.07
N LYS A 54 -17.41 -3.69 9.56
CA LYS A 54 -16.24 -4.03 8.73
C LYS A 54 -16.14 -5.56 8.63
N VAL A 55 -16.91 -6.13 7.72
CA VAL A 55 -16.54 -7.42 7.15
C VAL A 55 -15.16 -7.19 6.53
N GLU A 56 -14.13 -7.77 7.11
CA GLU A 56 -12.83 -7.86 6.45
C GLU A 56 -13.08 -8.65 5.17
N THR A 57 -13.28 -7.96 4.06
CA THR A 57 -13.38 -8.61 2.77
C THR A 57 -12.02 -9.23 2.51
N SER A 58 -11.96 -10.55 2.58
CA SER A 58 -10.78 -11.30 2.18
C SER A 58 -10.50 -10.96 0.73
N ASN A 59 -9.31 -10.45 0.45
CA ASN A 59 -8.81 -10.23 -0.91
C ASN A 59 -7.86 -11.37 -1.30
N SER A 60 -8.22 -12.60 -0.96
CA SER A 60 -7.43 -13.79 -1.29
C SER A 60 -8.33 -14.91 -1.81
N PRO A 61 -8.52 -15.00 -3.13
CA PRO A 61 -9.19 -16.12 -3.74
C PRO A 61 -8.28 -17.36 -3.85
N LEU A 62 -7.09 -17.34 -3.25
CA LEU A 62 -6.22 -18.51 -3.23
C LEU A 62 -6.87 -19.65 -2.45
N THR A 63 -6.76 -20.85 -3.00
CA THR A 63 -7.28 -22.09 -2.41
C THR A 63 -6.17 -23.09 -2.07
N ALA A 64 -4.92 -22.73 -2.32
CA ALA A 64 -3.73 -23.53 -2.05
C ALA A 64 -2.48 -22.65 -2.08
N ASP A 65 -1.40 -23.15 -1.49
CA ASP A 65 -0.07 -22.57 -1.60
C ASP A 65 0.38 -22.43 -3.05
N ILE A 66 1.04 -21.35 -3.37
CA ILE A 66 1.62 -21.07 -4.67
C ILE A 66 3.14 -21.10 -4.58
N ALA A 67 3.78 -21.98 -5.35
CA ALA A 67 5.20 -21.95 -5.60
C ALA A 67 5.45 -21.33 -6.99
N LEU A 68 6.10 -20.18 -7.02
CA LEU A 68 6.31 -19.41 -8.23
C LEU A 68 7.75 -19.61 -8.71
N ASN A 69 7.89 -20.11 -9.93
CA ASN A 69 9.16 -20.23 -10.63
C ASN A 69 8.96 -19.64 -12.02
N GLY A 70 9.94 -18.93 -12.55
CA GLY A 70 9.88 -18.40 -13.92
C GLY A 70 9.67 -16.90 -14.04
N TRP A 71 10.05 -16.14 -13.00
CA TRP A 71 10.19 -14.70 -13.15
C TRP A 71 11.27 -14.37 -14.16
N THR A 72 10.91 -13.62 -15.17
CA THR A 72 11.82 -13.23 -16.27
C THR A 72 12.17 -11.75 -16.23
N GLN A 73 11.43 -10.98 -15.43
CA GLN A 73 11.56 -9.54 -15.34
C GLN A 73 11.49 -9.08 -13.89
N ALA A 74 12.30 -8.08 -13.56
CA ALA A 74 12.23 -7.34 -12.30
C ALA A 74 12.34 -5.84 -12.57
N ARG A 75 11.59 -5.06 -11.81
CA ARG A 75 11.64 -3.59 -11.83
C ARG A 75 11.47 -3.04 -10.43
N LEU A 76 12.29 -2.06 -10.08
CA LEU A 76 12.08 -1.22 -8.90
C LEU A 76 11.39 0.08 -9.30
N GLN A 77 10.52 0.55 -8.46
CA GLN A 77 9.90 1.86 -8.55
C GLN A 77 10.20 2.66 -7.29
N ASP A 78 11.00 3.70 -7.43
CA ASP A 78 11.31 4.61 -6.32
C ASP A 78 10.15 5.58 -6.12
N LYS A 79 9.53 5.52 -4.95
CA LYS A 79 8.39 6.36 -4.56
C LYS A 79 8.81 7.50 -3.63
N GLY A 80 10.07 7.53 -3.18
CA GLY A 80 10.54 8.50 -2.20
C GLY A 80 9.82 8.33 -0.86
N ASP A 81 9.32 9.45 -0.28
CA ASP A 81 8.51 9.48 0.95
C ASP A 81 7.00 9.45 0.68
N SER A 82 6.62 9.11 -0.55
CA SER A 82 5.27 9.19 -1.08
C SER A 82 4.23 8.55 -0.16
N TYR A 83 3.16 9.25 0.11
CA TYR A 83 1.92 8.94 0.82
C TYR A 83 1.96 8.37 2.24
N TYR A 84 3.11 8.07 2.82
CA TYR A 84 3.15 7.58 4.20
C TYR A 84 3.58 8.65 5.20
N LEU A 85 4.75 9.26 5.03
CA LEU A 85 5.38 10.08 6.07
C LEU A 85 5.59 11.52 5.68
N GLN A 86 6.09 11.79 4.48
CA GLN A 86 6.50 13.12 4.01
C GLN A 86 7.56 13.79 4.94
N ASP A 87 8.39 12.98 5.61
CA ASP A 87 9.38 13.43 6.59
C ASP A 87 10.79 12.84 6.40
N GLU A 88 11.02 12.19 5.26
CA GLU A 88 12.32 11.59 4.89
C GLU A 88 12.87 10.56 5.90
N SER A 89 12.02 9.97 6.75
CA SER A 89 12.47 8.98 7.72
C SER A 89 12.79 7.63 7.08
N CYS A 90 12.12 7.32 5.98
CA CYS A 90 12.41 6.17 5.14
C CYS A 90 11.96 6.42 3.70
N ARG A 91 12.52 5.65 2.78
CA ARG A 91 12.16 5.66 1.37
C ARG A 91 11.26 4.47 1.07
N VAL A 92 10.18 4.74 0.36
CA VAL A 92 9.24 3.72 -0.13
C VAL A 92 9.70 3.23 -1.49
N VAL A 93 9.80 1.93 -1.65
CA VAL A 93 10.21 1.28 -2.90
C VAL A 93 9.21 0.17 -3.23
N GLU A 94 8.79 0.10 -4.48
CA GLU A 94 8.01 -1.02 -5.00
C GLU A 94 8.90 -1.89 -5.88
N LEU A 95 8.93 -3.19 -5.59
CA LEU A 95 9.50 -4.21 -6.44
C LEU A 95 8.39 -4.90 -7.21
N TYR A 96 8.56 -5.04 -8.51
CA TYR A 96 7.73 -5.87 -9.36
C TYR A 96 8.56 -7.03 -9.89
N LEU A 97 8.14 -8.26 -9.62
CA LEU A 97 8.61 -9.45 -10.31
C LEU A 97 7.51 -9.91 -11.26
N ALA A 98 7.86 -10.19 -12.51
CA ALA A 98 6.87 -10.53 -13.53
C ALA A 98 7.33 -11.68 -14.42
N GLU A 99 6.34 -12.45 -14.90
CA GLU A 99 6.55 -13.48 -15.91
C GLU A 99 6.63 -12.88 -17.32
N ASP A 100 7.11 -13.67 -18.24
CA ASP A 100 7.01 -13.37 -19.67
C ASP A 100 5.55 -13.14 -20.07
N GLY A 101 5.29 -12.18 -20.96
CA GLY A 101 3.94 -11.75 -21.32
C GLY A 101 3.35 -10.61 -20.45
N ILE A 102 4.04 -10.21 -19.40
CA ILE A 102 3.75 -8.98 -18.65
C ILE A 102 4.68 -7.86 -19.13
N SER A 103 4.12 -6.69 -19.38
CA SER A 103 4.87 -5.45 -19.59
C SER A 103 5.02 -4.70 -18.26
N LEU A 104 6.26 -4.35 -17.92
CA LEU A 104 6.59 -3.44 -16.82
C LEU A 104 7.03 -2.05 -17.32
N ALA A 105 6.73 -1.70 -18.57
CA ALA A 105 7.18 -0.45 -19.19
C ALA A 105 6.46 0.78 -18.62
N ASP A 106 5.21 0.62 -18.22
CA ASP A 106 4.39 1.67 -17.64
C ASP A 106 4.33 1.58 -16.11
N THR A 107 3.70 2.56 -15.47
CA THR A 107 3.49 2.60 -14.01
C THR A 107 2.87 1.30 -13.48
N TRP A 108 1.92 0.74 -14.22
CA TRP A 108 1.21 -0.48 -13.84
C TRP A 108 1.56 -1.66 -14.76
N PRO A 109 1.72 -2.87 -14.22
CA PRO A 109 1.88 -4.08 -15.02
C PRO A 109 0.67 -4.29 -15.93
N ALA A 110 0.92 -4.74 -17.17
CA ALA A 110 -0.11 -5.05 -18.15
C ALA A 110 0.24 -6.29 -18.94
N GLY A 111 -0.78 -6.98 -19.48
CA GLY A 111 -0.57 -8.18 -20.30
C GLY A 111 -1.15 -9.44 -19.71
N ASN A 112 -0.49 -10.57 -19.93
CA ASN A 112 -0.92 -11.90 -19.49
C ASN A 112 0.20 -12.59 -18.73
N GLY A 113 -0.04 -12.99 -17.48
CA GLY A 113 0.94 -13.64 -16.64
C GLY A 113 0.80 -13.30 -15.17
N ARG A 114 1.76 -13.71 -14.37
CA ARG A 114 1.78 -13.47 -12.93
C ARG A 114 2.70 -12.31 -12.61
N VAL A 115 2.33 -11.57 -11.56
CA VAL A 115 3.09 -10.45 -11.01
C VAL A 115 3.13 -10.62 -9.50
N LEU A 116 4.29 -10.38 -8.91
CA LEU A 116 4.43 -10.16 -7.47
C LEU A 116 4.88 -8.72 -7.25
N LYS A 117 4.00 -7.94 -6.65
CA LYS A 117 4.28 -6.57 -6.23
C LYS A 117 4.65 -6.58 -4.75
N VAL A 118 5.79 -5.99 -4.41
CA VAL A 118 6.28 -5.86 -3.02
C VAL A 118 6.57 -4.40 -2.73
N GLU A 119 5.85 -3.82 -1.79
CA GLU A 119 6.08 -2.45 -1.31
C GLU A 119 6.83 -2.50 0.02
N PHE A 120 8.03 -1.91 0.09
CA PHE A 120 8.91 -2.02 1.24
C PHE A 120 9.66 -0.72 1.53
N PHE A 121 10.24 -0.65 2.73
CA PHE A 121 10.92 0.54 3.21
C PHE A 121 12.41 0.30 3.35
N VAL A 122 13.18 1.28 2.85
CA VAL A 122 14.65 1.32 2.98
C VAL A 122 15.07 2.63 3.62
N GLU A 123 16.35 2.73 4.03
CA GLU A 123 16.89 3.99 4.52
C GLU A 123 16.68 5.11 3.50
N TRP A 124 16.39 6.32 3.96
CA TRP A 124 16.16 7.48 3.08
C TRP A 124 17.32 7.71 2.13
N ALA A 125 18.55 7.59 2.63
CA ALA A 125 19.77 7.79 1.85
C ALA A 125 20.12 6.64 0.87
N THR A 126 19.29 5.58 0.81
CA THR A 126 19.54 4.44 -0.09
C THR A 126 19.53 4.89 -1.55
N ASP A 127 20.62 4.61 -2.26
CA ASP A 127 20.63 4.71 -3.71
C ASP A 127 20.02 3.45 -4.33
N VAL A 128 18.73 3.53 -4.65
CA VAL A 128 17.97 2.40 -5.21
C VAL A 128 18.46 1.99 -6.61
N THR A 129 19.27 2.83 -7.30
CA THR A 129 19.87 2.44 -8.59
C THR A 129 20.93 1.36 -8.42
N GLN A 130 21.45 1.20 -7.19
CA GLN A 130 22.36 0.12 -6.82
C GLN A 130 21.62 -1.16 -6.44
N GLY A 131 20.28 -1.16 -6.52
CA GLY A 131 19.41 -2.29 -6.19
C GLY A 131 18.91 -2.28 -4.74
N ILE A 132 18.41 -3.42 -4.28
CA ILE A 132 17.82 -3.58 -2.94
C ILE A 132 18.93 -3.87 -1.93
N PRO A 133 19.02 -3.16 -0.79
CA PRO A 133 19.96 -3.51 0.28
C PRO A 133 19.79 -4.95 0.76
N ALA A 134 20.92 -5.63 1.03
CA ALA A 134 20.89 -6.98 1.59
C ALA A 134 20.26 -6.98 2.99
N GLY A 135 19.46 -7.99 3.32
CA GLY A 135 18.80 -8.09 4.60
C GLY A 135 17.50 -8.90 4.53
N THR A 136 16.84 -8.99 5.66
CA THR A 136 15.50 -9.59 5.77
C THR A 136 14.47 -8.49 5.95
N TYR A 137 13.46 -8.49 5.11
CA TYR A 137 12.32 -7.58 5.11
C TYR A 137 11.10 -8.35 5.60
N THR A 138 10.36 -7.79 6.53
CA THR A 138 9.21 -8.46 7.16
C THR A 138 7.92 -7.70 6.86
N VAL A 139 6.88 -8.42 6.47
CA VAL A 139 5.56 -7.83 6.24
C VAL A 139 4.97 -7.36 7.56
N VAL A 140 4.56 -6.10 7.61
CA VAL A 140 3.91 -5.48 8.76
C VAL A 140 2.45 -5.19 8.48
N ALA A 141 1.61 -5.44 9.49
CA ALA A 141 0.18 -5.29 9.37
C ALA A 141 -0.23 -3.81 9.28
N ARG A 142 -1.33 -3.57 8.57
CA ARG A 142 -2.02 -2.29 8.56
C ARG A 142 -2.89 -2.13 9.81
N ASP A 143 -3.08 -0.89 10.18
CA ASP A 143 -4.10 -0.55 11.18
C ASP A 143 -5.50 -0.97 10.68
N LYS A 144 -6.29 -1.58 11.56
CA LYS A 144 -7.60 -2.13 11.19
C LYS A 144 -8.65 -1.07 10.87
N GLU A 145 -8.50 0.12 11.41
CA GLU A 145 -9.48 1.20 11.25
C GLU A 145 -9.14 2.11 10.07
N SER A 146 -7.90 2.57 10.03
CA SER A 146 -7.42 3.50 8.98
C SER A 146 -6.91 2.80 7.74
N TYR A 147 -6.57 1.51 7.82
CA TYR A 147 -5.82 0.74 6.83
C TYR A 147 -4.43 1.33 6.50
N GLY A 148 -3.98 2.32 7.25
CA GLY A 148 -2.63 2.84 7.18
C GLY A 148 -1.60 1.88 7.78
N ILE A 149 -0.34 2.05 7.43
CA ILE A 149 0.76 1.44 8.19
C ILE A 149 1.01 2.32 9.42
N PRO A 150 1.00 1.75 10.64
CA PRO A 150 1.35 2.50 11.85
C PRO A 150 2.73 3.17 11.72
N ARG A 151 2.85 4.41 12.18
CA ARG A 151 4.06 5.22 11.94
C ARG A 151 5.34 4.56 12.47
N GLU A 152 5.27 3.88 13.59
CA GLU A 152 6.39 3.14 14.19
C GLU A 152 6.85 1.94 13.35
N LEU A 153 6.02 1.47 12.42
CA LEU A 153 6.32 0.39 11.48
C LEU A 153 6.81 0.89 10.11
N LEU A 154 6.74 2.20 9.85
CA LEU A 154 7.31 2.83 8.66
C LEU A 154 8.81 3.02 8.87
N LYS A 155 9.56 1.94 8.73
CA LYS A 155 11.01 1.91 8.95
C LYS A 155 11.70 0.92 8.03
N PRO A 156 12.98 1.12 7.73
CA PRO A 156 13.78 0.21 6.91
C PRO A 156 13.69 -1.25 7.39
N GLY A 157 13.62 -2.18 6.45
CA GLY A 157 13.48 -3.61 6.72
C GLY A 157 12.03 -4.09 6.88
N ASN A 158 11.04 -3.20 6.79
CA ASN A 158 9.63 -3.59 6.78
C ASN A 158 9.05 -3.57 5.35
N ILE A 159 8.01 -4.37 5.15
CA ILE A 159 7.20 -4.48 3.94
C ILE A 159 5.77 -4.07 4.30
N ALA A 160 5.16 -3.21 3.52
CA ALA A 160 3.75 -2.86 3.69
C ALA A 160 2.86 -4.02 3.25
N SER A 161 2.01 -4.53 4.16
CA SER A 161 0.97 -5.48 3.77
C SER A 161 0.02 -4.88 2.72
N GLY A 162 -0.66 -5.72 1.97
CA GLY A 162 -1.60 -5.29 0.93
C GLY A 162 -2.74 -4.43 1.49
N TYR A 163 -3.10 -3.37 0.80
CA TYR A 163 -4.24 -2.55 1.17
C TYR A 163 -5.55 -3.28 0.82
N PRO A 164 -6.51 -3.44 1.74
CA PRO A 164 -7.80 -4.05 1.44
C PRO A 164 -8.54 -3.26 0.35
N ASN A 165 -9.27 -3.96 -0.51
CA ASN A 165 -10.05 -3.37 -1.62
C ASN A 165 -9.22 -2.66 -2.70
N GLY A 166 -7.92 -2.95 -2.80
CA GLY A 166 -7.00 -2.37 -3.79
C GLY A 166 -7.10 -2.95 -5.21
N PHE A 167 -8.28 -3.37 -5.69
CA PHE A 167 -8.41 -4.04 -6.98
C PHE A 167 -8.14 -3.17 -8.21
N THR A 168 -8.37 -1.87 -8.10
CA THR A 168 -8.08 -0.94 -9.20
C THR A 168 -6.63 -0.48 -9.15
N TYR A 169 -6.12 -0.29 -7.93
CA TYR A 169 -4.76 0.15 -7.65
C TYR A 169 -4.29 -0.53 -6.37
N PRO A 170 -3.76 -1.75 -6.45
CA PRO A 170 -3.39 -2.51 -5.27
C PRO A 170 -2.23 -1.84 -4.53
N GLY A 171 -2.53 -1.12 -3.46
CA GLY A 171 -1.54 -0.54 -2.55
C GLY A 171 -0.91 -1.61 -1.67
N GLY A 172 0.37 -1.48 -1.33
CA GLY A 172 1.09 -2.46 -0.57
C GLY A 172 1.52 -3.68 -1.38
N THR A 173 1.61 -4.84 -0.73
CA THR A 173 2.16 -6.07 -1.31
C THR A 173 1.05 -7.01 -1.76
N TRP A 174 1.16 -7.49 -3.01
CA TRP A 174 0.16 -8.33 -3.68
C TRP A 174 0.78 -9.37 -4.60
N TYR A 175 0.17 -10.55 -4.63
CA TYR A 175 0.29 -11.50 -5.75
C TYR A 175 -0.89 -11.26 -6.70
N GLU A 176 -0.63 -11.28 -8.00
CA GLU A 176 -1.61 -11.03 -9.04
C GLU A 176 -1.35 -11.92 -10.26
N LYS A 177 -2.42 -12.44 -10.85
CA LYS A 177 -2.39 -13.05 -12.17
C LYS A 177 -3.29 -12.24 -13.10
N LEU A 178 -2.68 -11.70 -14.13
CA LEU A 178 -3.36 -10.85 -15.11
C LEU A 178 -3.74 -11.65 -16.34
N GLN A 179 -4.89 -11.34 -16.90
CA GLN A 179 -5.32 -11.78 -18.21
C GLN A 179 -5.92 -10.61 -18.97
N ASN A 180 -5.31 -10.24 -20.09
CA ASN A 180 -5.65 -9.04 -20.85
C ASN A 180 -5.68 -7.77 -19.99
N GLY A 181 -4.69 -7.65 -19.10
CA GLY A 181 -4.58 -6.55 -18.16
C GLY A 181 -5.57 -6.56 -16.98
N ALA A 182 -6.51 -7.49 -16.95
CA ALA A 182 -7.46 -7.65 -15.85
C ALA A 182 -6.97 -8.69 -14.83
N MET A 183 -7.09 -8.37 -13.55
CA MET A 183 -6.75 -9.28 -12.45
C MET A 183 -7.75 -10.45 -12.40
N LYS A 184 -7.27 -11.67 -12.46
CA LYS A 184 -8.07 -12.92 -12.47
C LYS A 184 -7.87 -13.76 -11.22
N GLU A 185 -6.66 -13.81 -10.72
CA GLU A 185 -6.29 -14.47 -9.48
C GLU A 185 -5.41 -13.50 -8.71
N TYR A 186 -5.55 -13.46 -7.43
CA TYR A 186 -4.82 -12.50 -6.62
C TYR A 186 -4.76 -12.95 -5.16
N ALA A 187 -3.78 -12.41 -4.44
CA ALA A 187 -3.75 -12.49 -2.99
C ALA A 187 -3.19 -11.20 -2.41
N ARG A 188 -3.92 -10.62 -1.50
CA ARG A 188 -3.40 -9.59 -0.61
C ARG A 188 -2.45 -10.25 0.38
N ILE A 189 -1.22 -9.77 0.44
CA ILE A 189 -0.21 -10.28 1.36
C ILE A 189 -0.36 -9.58 2.73
N ASP A 190 -0.45 -10.36 3.79
CA ASP A 190 -0.67 -9.86 5.16
C ASP A 190 0.41 -10.35 6.14
N GLY A 191 1.35 -11.19 5.68
CA GLY A 191 2.44 -11.72 6.49
C GLY A 191 3.59 -12.27 5.66
N GLY A 192 4.64 -12.72 6.36
CA GLY A 192 5.80 -13.37 5.76
C GLY A 192 7.01 -12.47 5.59
N THR A 193 7.99 -12.94 4.81
CA THR A 193 9.30 -12.29 4.69
C THR A 193 9.83 -12.35 3.26
N MET A 194 10.71 -11.38 2.95
CA MET A 194 11.60 -11.39 1.81
C MET A 194 13.04 -11.25 2.29
N THR A 195 13.89 -12.19 1.95
CA THR A 195 15.34 -12.09 2.21
C THR A 195 16.06 -11.72 0.92
N VAL A 196 16.92 -10.72 1.00
CA VAL A 196 17.76 -10.24 -0.08
C VAL A 196 19.21 -10.60 0.23
N ALA A 197 19.80 -11.46 -0.60
CA ALA A 197 21.25 -11.68 -0.61
C ALA A 197 21.87 -10.98 -1.81
N ARG A 198 23.06 -10.41 -1.61
CA ARG A 198 23.82 -9.72 -2.66
C ARG A 198 25.24 -10.27 -2.76
N ASP A 199 25.68 -10.41 -4.02
CA ASP A 199 27.09 -10.68 -4.36
C ASP A 199 27.43 -9.75 -5.54
N GLY A 200 28.07 -8.63 -5.24
CA GLY A 200 28.24 -7.53 -6.18
C GLY A 200 26.89 -7.00 -6.69
N ASP A 201 26.69 -7.04 -8.00
CA ASP A 201 25.44 -6.63 -8.65
C ASP A 201 24.37 -7.73 -8.66
N LYS A 202 24.76 -8.96 -8.33
CA LYS A 202 23.84 -10.08 -8.26
C LYS A 202 22.91 -9.95 -7.04
N HIS A 203 21.60 -10.02 -7.31
CA HIS A 203 20.57 -10.09 -6.30
C HIS A 203 19.94 -11.48 -6.28
N THR A 204 19.79 -12.05 -5.10
CA THR A 204 18.97 -13.24 -4.88
C THR A 204 17.90 -12.92 -3.85
N LEU A 205 16.66 -12.99 -4.27
CA LEU A 205 15.48 -12.76 -3.44
C LEU A 205 14.87 -14.11 -3.08
N THR A 206 14.69 -14.37 -1.79
CA THR A 206 13.93 -15.52 -1.29
C THR A 206 12.72 -14.99 -0.55
N ILE A 207 11.53 -15.37 -1.02
CA ILE A 207 10.25 -14.84 -0.56
C ILE A 207 9.38 -16.00 -0.05
N ASP A 208 8.82 -15.82 1.13
CA ASP A 208 7.76 -16.63 1.69
C ASP A 208 6.72 -15.69 2.30
N PHE A 209 5.71 -15.37 1.51
CA PHE A 209 4.61 -14.51 1.92
C PHE A 209 3.39 -15.32 2.29
N ILE A 210 2.57 -14.74 3.16
CA ILE A 210 1.32 -15.31 3.64
C ILE A 210 0.20 -14.38 3.22
N ASP A 211 -0.86 -14.93 2.66
CA ASP A 211 -2.04 -14.17 2.27
C ASP A 211 -2.88 -13.72 3.48
N CYS A 212 -3.97 -13.03 3.20
CA CYS A 212 -4.81 -12.45 4.24
C CYS A 212 -5.95 -13.35 4.72
N ASP A 213 -6.05 -14.59 4.22
CA ASP A 213 -7.01 -15.55 4.76
C ASP A 213 -6.52 -16.05 6.13
N LYS A 214 -7.20 -15.63 7.20
CA LYS A 214 -6.79 -15.97 8.56
C LYS A 214 -7.26 -17.35 9.00
N GLU A 215 -8.30 -17.87 8.35
CA GLU A 215 -8.82 -19.20 8.65
C GLU A 215 -8.04 -20.28 7.91
N HIS A 216 -7.65 -19.99 6.68
CA HIS A 216 -6.93 -20.91 5.80
C HIS A 216 -5.79 -20.16 5.08
N PRO A 217 -4.75 -19.74 5.80
CA PRO A 217 -3.66 -18.97 5.21
C PRO A 217 -2.90 -19.78 4.18
N HIS A 218 -2.68 -19.19 3.01
CA HIS A 218 -1.90 -19.77 1.94
C HIS A 218 -0.59 -19.01 1.74
N HIS A 219 0.43 -19.73 1.31
CA HIS A 219 1.75 -19.16 1.07
C HIS A 219 1.96 -18.87 -0.41
N VAL A 220 2.65 -17.75 -0.67
CA VAL A 220 3.22 -17.39 -1.98
C VAL A 220 4.74 -17.46 -1.84
N ARG A 221 5.35 -18.53 -2.35
CA ARG A 221 6.78 -18.80 -2.22
C ARG A 221 7.47 -18.65 -3.56
N THR A 222 8.62 -17.98 -3.54
CA THR A 222 9.43 -17.82 -4.73
C THR A 222 10.88 -17.52 -4.43
N THR A 223 11.75 -17.84 -5.40
CA THR A 223 13.13 -17.35 -5.44
C THR A 223 13.34 -16.69 -6.79
N TYR A 224 13.99 -15.52 -6.77
CA TYR A 224 14.39 -14.81 -7.97
C TYR A 224 15.87 -14.45 -7.86
N SER A 225 16.63 -14.64 -8.94
CA SER A 225 18.03 -14.26 -9.00
C SER A 225 18.33 -13.55 -10.32
N GLN A 226 19.07 -12.45 -10.22
CA GLN A 226 19.49 -11.65 -11.37
C GLN A 226 20.94 -11.22 -11.18
N ASP A 227 21.74 -11.36 -12.25
CA ASP A 227 23.18 -11.06 -12.23
C ASP A 227 23.49 -9.59 -12.60
N THR A 228 22.47 -8.80 -12.93
CA THR A 228 22.58 -7.38 -13.26
C THR A 228 21.73 -6.54 -12.31
N PRO A 229 21.99 -5.24 -12.14
CA PRO A 229 21.13 -4.37 -11.36
C PRO A 229 19.68 -4.42 -11.85
N ILE A 230 18.73 -4.43 -10.93
CA ILE A 230 17.31 -4.38 -11.27
C ILE A 230 17.02 -2.99 -11.82
N THR A 231 16.32 -2.93 -12.96
CA THR A 231 15.93 -1.67 -13.58
C THR A 231 15.12 -0.81 -12.63
N VAL A 232 15.49 0.45 -12.46
CA VAL A 232 14.77 1.41 -11.62
C VAL A 232 13.94 2.33 -12.48
N PHE A 233 12.67 2.42 -12.14
CA PHE A 233 11.72 3.39 -12.68
C PHE A 233 11.51 4.49 -11.63
N SER A 234 11.89 5.73 -11.94
CA SER A 234 11.66 6.86 -11.05
C SER A 234 10.26 7.41 -11.30
N TYR A 235 9.37 7.21 -10.33
CA TYR A 235 8.07 7.85 -10.34
C TYR A 235 8.26 9.34 -9.98
N ARG A 236 8.04 10.22 -10.94
CA ARG A 236 7.87 11.65 -10.66
C ARG A 236 6.38 11.94 -10.75
N PRO A 237 5.70 12.24 -9.64
CA PRO A 237 4.35 12.78 -9.72
C PRO A 237 4.41 14.09 -10.53
N GLN A 238 3.57 14.19 -11.54
CA GLN A 238 3.35 15.43 -12.29
C GLN A 238 2.48 16.39 -11.49
#